data_0611e2579fd12e1dfdf3ae091c3b53d3
#
_entry.id   0611e2579fd12e1dfdf3ae091c3b53d3
#
_cell.length_a   1.000
_cell.length_b   1.000
_cell.length_c   1.000
_cell.angle_alpha   90.00
_cell.angle_beta   90.00
_cell.angle_gamma   90.00
#
_symmetry.space_group_name_H-M   'P 1'
#
loop_
_entity.id
_entity.type
_entity.pdbx_description
1 polymer ?
#
loop_
_entity_poly.entity_id
_entity_poly.type
_entity_poly.pdbx_seq_one_letter_code
_entity_poly.pdbx_strand_id
1 'polypeptide(L)'
;MRRIAIVHDWLTGMRGGERCLEVFCELFPEADLFTLLHRRKTISEVIERMRIRTSFIQHLPLAACFYRYYLPLFPLAVERFDFRGYDLILSSSHCVAKGAVRAPGTLHISYTYTPMRYAWDLYGAYFGDWTGPIASCIIPTLMGRLQRWDLRDRKSVV
;
A
#
# COMPACT_ATOMS: atom_id res chain seq x y z
N MET A 1 19.65 -18.77 -2.02
CA MET A 1 18.17 -18.69 -2.18
C MET A 1 17.82 -17.22 -2.35
N ARG A 2 17.05 -16.82 -3.38
CA ARG A 2 16.70 -15.41 -3.58
C ARG A 2 15.67 -14.98 -2.53
N ARG A 3 15.90 -13.86 -1.86
CA ARG A 3 14.94 -13.31 -0.90
C ARG A 3 13.94 -12.43 -1.61
N ILE A 4 12.66 -12.73 -1.45
CA ILE A 4 11.55 -12.04 -2.14
C ILE A 4 10.71 -11.30 -1.10
N ALA A 5 10.41 -10.04 -1.37
CA ALA A 5 9.44 -9.23 -0.66
C ALA A 5 8.20 -9.03 -1.54
N ILE A 6 7.03 -9.34 -1.02
CA ILE A 6 5.76 -8.97 -1.63
C ILE A 6 5.25 -7.74 -0.88
N VAL A 7 4.78 -6.73 -1.60
CA VAL A 7 4.24 -5.49 -1.00
C VAL A 7 2.79 -5.32 -1.45
N HIS A 8 1.89 -5.16 -0.51
CA HIS A 8 0.46 -4.90 -0.78
C HIS A 8 -0.04 -3.71 0.04
N ASP A 9 -1.02 -2.98 -0.47
CA ASP A 9 -1.47 -1.73 0.17
C ASP A 9 -2.00 -1.97 1.59
N TRP A 10 -3.06 -2.74 1.76
CA TRP A 10 -3.62 -3.11 3.08
C TRP A 10 -4.40 -4.43 3.00
N LEU A 11 -4.50 -5.11 4.13
CA LEU A 11 -5.15 -6.40 4.28
C LEU A 11 -6.35 -6.27 5.24
N THR A 12 -7.51 -5.84 4.72
CA THR A 12 -8.72 -5.59 5.51
C THR A 12 -9.93 -6.38 5.03
N GLY A 13 -9.76 -7.27 4.07
CA GLY A 13 -10.81 -8.12 3.50
C GLY A 13 -10.40 -8.67 2.14
N MET A 14 -11.05 -9.71 1.67
CA MET A 14 -10.81 -10.35 0.37
C MET A 14 -11.60 -9.64 -0.74
N ARG A 15 -10.88 -8.93 -1.61
CA ARG A 15 -11.39 -8.29 -2.84
C ARG A 15 -10.56 -8.73 -4.04
N GLY A 16 -10.73 -8.11 -5.20
CA GLY A 16 -10.00 -8.48 -6.42
C GLY A 16 -8.48 -8.39 -6.27
N GLY A 17 -7.98 -7.35 -5.62
CA GLY A 17 -6.54 -7.17 -5.35
C GLY A 17 -5.96 -8.26 -4.46
N GLU A 18 -6.65 -8.60 -3.38
CA GLU A 18 -6.21 -9.63 -2.44
C GLU A 18 -6.30 -11.05 -3.06
N ARG A 19 -7.20 -11.28 -4.02
CA ARG A 19 -7.21 -12.55 -4.79
C ARG A 19 -5.98 -12.69 -5.69
N CYS A 20 -5.55 -11.62 -6.35
CA CYS A 20 -4.30 -11.63 -7.10
C CYS A 20 -3.08 -11.78 -6.18
N LEU A 21 -3.10 -11.13 -5.01
CA LEU A 21 -2.07 -11.28 -4.00
C LEU A 21 -1.96 -12.72 -3.51
N GLU A 22 -3.09 -13.41 -3.32
CA GLU A 22 -3.13 -14.83 -2.93
C GLU A 22 -2.33 -15.70 -3.91
N VAL A 23 -2.49 -15.49 -5.23
CA VAL A 23 -1.71 -16.19 -6.25
C VAL A 23 -0.20 -15.89 -6.10
N PHE A 24 0.17 -14.63 -5.80
CA PHE A 24 1.59 -14.31 -5.55
C PHE A 24 2.12 -15.00 -4.30
N CYS A 25 1.32 -15.12 -3.25
CA CYS A 25 1.69 -15.85 -2.03
C CYS A 25 1.85 -17.37 -2.30
N GLU A 26 1.01 -17.95 -3.15
CA GLU A 26 1.14 -19.35 -3.58
C GLU A 26 2.40 -19.60 -4.43
N LEU A 27 2.74 -18.67 -5.31
CA LEU A 27 3.95 -18.74 -6.15
C LEU A 27 5.23 -18.55 -5.33
N PHE A 28 5.18 -17.75 -4.26
CA PHE A 28 6.33 -17.40 -3.44
C PHE A 28 6.04 -17.59 -1.94
N PRO A 29 5.81 -18.82 -1.47
CA PRO A 29 5.38 -19.09 -0.08
C PRO A 29 6.42 -18.70 0.97
N GLU A 30 7.70 -18.59 0.59
CA GLU A 30 8.80 -18.19 1.47
C GLU A 30 9.04 -16.67 1.50
N ALA A 31 8.26 -15.89 0.75
CA ALA A 31 8.42 -14.44 0.72
C ALA A 31 7.95 -13.78 2.03
N ASP A 32 8.55 -12.63 2.34
CA ASP A 32 8.01 -11.74 3.37
C ASP A 32 6.93 -10.84 2.75
N LEU A 33 5.76 -10.74 3.37
CA LEU A 33 4.64 -9.91 2.92
C LEU A 33 4.59 -8.59 3.70
N PHE A 34 4.84 -7.49 3.02
CA PHE A 34 4.78 -6.14 3.58
C PHE A 34 3.44 -5.48 3.25
N THR A 35 2.82 -4.86 4.24
CA THR A 35 1.55 -4.16 4.07
C THR A 35 1.43 -2.97 5.03
N LEU A 36 0.64 -1.97 4.67
CA LEU A 36 0.42 -0.83 5.57
C LEU A 36 -0.32 -1.25 6.82
N LEU A 37 -1.33 -2.10 6.66
CA LEU A 37 -2.26 -2.52 7.71
C LEU A 37 -2.71 -3.96 7.47
N HIS A 38 -2.81 -4.74 8.54
CA HIS A 38 -3.35 -6.09 8.53
C HIS A 38 -4.44 -6.25 9.60
N ARG A 39 -5.64 -6.61 9.16
CA ARG A 39 -6.74 -7.01 10.03
C ARG A 39 -6.86 -8.54 10.00
N ARG A 40 -6.49 -9.19 11.10
CA ARG A 40 -6.51 -10.65 11.21
C ARG A 40 -7.90 -11.24 10.93
N LYS A 41 -7.93 -12.44 10.35
CA LYS A 41 -9.14 -13.20 10.05
C LYS A 41 -10.09 -12.54 9.03
N THR A 42 -9.60 -11.59 8.24
CA THR A 42 -10.38 -10.94 7.17
C THR A 42 -9.91 -11.31 5.78
N ILE A 43 -8.82 -12.04 5.68
CA ILE A 43 -8.17 -12.47 4.44
C ILE A 43 -8.06 -14.00 4.40
N SER A 44 -7.65 -14.56 3.26
CA SER A 44 -7.52 -16.01 3.10
C SER A 44 -6.42 -16.61 3.96
N GLU A 45 -6.54 -17.91 4.25
CA GLU A 45 -5.52 -18.65 5.00
C GLU A 45 -4.15 -18.64 4.30
N VAL A 46 -4.13 -18.64 2.97
CA VAL A 46 -2.89 -18.59 2.20
C VAL A 46 -2.10 -17.33 2.53
N ILE A 47 -2.78 -16.18 2.54
CA ILE A 47 -2.17 -14.90 2.88
C ILE A 47 -1.83 -14.83 4.38
N GLU A 48 -2.70 -15.36 5.27
CA GLU A 48 -2.45 -15.36 6.72
C GLU A 48 -1.23 -16.20 7.13
N ARG A 49 -0.85 -17.22 6.34
CA ARG A 49 0.36 -18.03 6.58
C ARG A 49 1.66 -17.34 6.24
N MET A 50 1.61 -16.24 5.49
CA MET A 50 2.80 -15.46 5.12
C MET A 50 3.43 -14.78 6.34
N ARG A 51 4.72 -14.48 6.26
CA ARG A 51 5.39 -13.61 7.25
C ARG A 51 4.99 -12.16 7.03
N ILE A 52 3.87 -11.75 7.62
CA ILE A 52 3.30 -10.41 7.42
C ILE A 52 4.06 -9.39 8.28
N ARG A 53 4.54 -8.32 7.62
CA ARG A 53 5.18 -7.16 8.21
C ARG A 53 4.35 -5.92 7.95
N THR A 54 3.87 -5.28 9.00
CA THR A 54 3.03 -4.09 8.91
C THR A 54 3.84 -2.81 9.07
N SER A 55 3.32 -1.70 8.53
CA SER A 55 3.90 -0.38 8.74
C SER A 55 3.48 0.21 10.10
N PHE A 56 4.00 1.41 10.42
CA PHE A 56 3.59 2.14 11.62
C PHE A 56 2.10 2.53 11.61
N ILE A 57 1.43 2.54 10.45
CA ILE A 57 -0.02 2.78 10.35
C ILE A 57 -0.81 1.78 11.19
N GLN A 58 -0.35 0.53 11.29
CA GLN A 58 -0.96 -0.52 12.11
C GLN A 58 -1.17 -0.09 13.57
N HIS A 59 -0.28 0.76 14.09
CA HIS A 59 -0.25 1.15 15.51
C HIS A 59 -0.96 2.49 15.78
N LEU A 60 -1.49 3.14 14.73
CA LEU A 60 -2.23 4.40 14.91
C LEU A 60 -3.62 4.14 15.52
N PRO A 61 -4.17 5.10 16.28
CA PRO A 61 -5.48 4.98 16.89
C PRO A 61 -6.55 4.62 15.87
N LEU A 62 -7.38 3.60 16.19
CA LEU A 62 -8.50 3.16 15.35
C LEU A 62 -8.14 2.84 13.89
N ALA A 63 -6.86 2.60 13.58
CA ALA A 63 -6.40 2.36 12.20
C ALA A 63 -7.14 1.19 11.55
N ALA A 64 -7.46 0.12 12.30
CA ALA A 64 -8.20 -1.03 11.78
C ALA A 64 -9.60 -0.67 11.21
N CYS A 65 -10.22 0.39 11.72
CA CYS A 65 -11.55 0.85 11.30
C CYS A 65 -11.47 2.05 10.35
N PHE A 66 -10.55 2.96 10.61
CA PHE A 66 -10.51 4.28 9.98
C PHE A 66 -9.20 4.54 9.23
N TYR A 67 -8.49 3.51 8.73
CA TYR A 67 -7.20 3.64 8.04
C TYR A 67 -7.21 4.64 6.88
N ARG A 68 -8.36 4.83 6.21
CA ARG A 68 -8.50 5.76 5.08
C ARG A 68 -8.22 7.21 5.46
N TYR A 69 -8.45 7.61 6.71
CA TYR A 69 -8.12 8.94 7.20
C TYR A 69 -6.61 9.18 7.31
N TYR A 70 -5.82 8.09 7.34
CA TYR A 70 -4.37 8.15 7.33
C TYR A 70 -3.77 8.12 5.93
N LEU A 71 -4.59 8.22 4.87
CA LEU A 71 -4.14 8.24 3.47
C LEU A 71 -2.96 9.20 3.20
N PRO A 72 -2.91 10.41 3.76
CA PRO A 72 -1.76 11.31 3.59
C PRO A 72 -0.42 10.75 4.11
N LEU A 73 -0.45 9.80 5.03
CA LEU A 73 0.73 9.15 5.61
C LEU A 73 1.17 7.89 4.86
N PHE A 74 0.34 7.38 3.94
CA PHE A 74 0.60 6.12 3.23
C PHE A 74 1.89 6.15 2.40
N PRO A 75 2.20 7.22 1.63
CA PRO A 75 3.49 7.31 0.95
C PRO A 75 4.67 7.16 1.90
N LEU A 76 4.67 7.90 3.00
CA LEU A 76 5.72 7.82 4.01
C LEU A 76 5.83 6.42 4.63
N ALA A 77 4.70 5.75 4.80
CA ALA A 77 4.68 4.41 5.41
C ALA A 77 5.27 3.34 4.48
N VAL A 78 4.96 3.39 3.18
CA VAL A 78 5.52 2.45 2.21
C VAL A 78 6.99 2.71 1.96
N GLU A 79 7.42 3.96 1.90
CA GLU A 79 8.83 4.36 1.71
C GLU A 79 9.73 3.99 2.91
N ARG A 80 9.14 3.78 4.10
CA ARG A 80 9.89 3.38 5.30
C ARG A 80 10.13 1.88 5.44
N PHE A 81 9.60 1.06 4.58
CA PHE A 81 9.94 -0.36 4.59
C PHE A 81 11.41 -0.57 4.22
N ASP A 82 12.08 -1.43 4.96
CA ASP A 82 13.49 -1.78 4.69
C ASP A 82 13.56 -3.03 3.81
N PHE A 83 14.00 -2.83 2.59
CA PHE A 83 14.18 -3.89 1.60
C PHE A 83 15.64 -4.29 1.38
N ARG A 84 16.55 -3.91 2.27
CA ARG A 84 17.95 -4.35 2.21
C ARG A 84 18.05 -5.87 2.36
N GLY A 85 18.81 -6.50 1.46
CA GLY A 85 18.97 -7.95 1.43
C GLY A 85 17.81 -8.71 0.77
N TYR A 86 16.89 -8.01 0.11
CA TYR A 86 15.95 -8.63 -0.82
C TYR A 86 16.45 -8.49 -2.26
N ASP A 87 16.31 -9.57 -3.04
CA ASP A 87 16.69 -9.61 -4.45
C ASP A 87 15.56 -9.12 -5.36
N LEU A 88 14.30 -9.35 -4.93
CA LEU A 88 13.09 -9.01 -5.66
C LEU A 88 12.06 -8.38 -4.73
N ILE A 89 11.47 -7.28 -5.17
CA ILE A 89 10.24 -6.71 -4.63
C ILE A 89 9.14 -6.92 -5.68
N LEU A 90 8.04 -7.55 -5.28
CA LEU A 90 6.85 -7.71 -6.09
C LEU A 90 5.72 -6.90 -5.44
N SER A 91 5.35 -5.76 -6.01
CA SER A 91 4.26 -4.95 -5.47
C SER A 91 2.94 -5.21 -6.19
N SER A 92 1.90 -5.46 -5.40
CA SER A 92 0.49 -5.63 -5.79
C SER A 92 -0.25 -4.38 -5.33
N SER A 93 -0.46 -3.42 -6.24
CA SER A 93 -0.82 -2.04 -5.86
C SER A 93 -2.10 -1.54 -6.51
N HIS A 94 -2.97 -0.99 -5.69
CA HIS A 94 -4.10 -0.15 -6.11
C HIS A 94 -4.03 1.25 -5.50
N CYS A 95 -2.99 1.51 -4.66
CA CYS A 95 -2.78 2.79 -4.01
C CYS A 95 -1.28 3.15 -3.98
N VAL A 96 -0.55 2.75 -2.92
CA VAL A 96 0.83 3.21 -2.67
C VAL A 96 1.88 2.11 -2.69
N ALA A 97 1.51 0.83 -2.70
CA ALA A 97 2.47 -0.29 -2.63
C ALA A 97 3.54 -0.26 -3.74
N LYS A 98 3.19 0.30 -4.91
CA LYS A 98 4.12 0.53 -6.04
C LYS A 98 5.27 1.48 -5.69
N GLY A 99 5.09 2.35 -4.69
CA GLY A 99 6.11 3.30 -4.20
C GLY A 99 7.12 2.70 -3.23
N ALA A 100 7.22 1.38 -3.13
CA ALA A 100 8.24 0.70 -2.34
C ALA A 100 9.65 1.07 -2.84
N VAL A 101 10.47 1.63 -1.95
CA VAL A 101 11.82 2.11 -2.31
C VAL A 101 12.79 0.95 -2.30
N ARG A 102 13.25 0.55 -3.49
CA ARG A 102 14.22 -0.56 -3.65
C ARG A 102 15.60 -0.20 -3.13
N ALA A 103 16.29 -1.18 -2.55
CA ALA A 103 17.71 -1.08 -2.28
C ALA A 103 18.54 -1.22 -3.57
N PRO A 104 19.80 -0.74 -3.60
CA PRO A 104 20.69 -0.96 -4.73
C PRO A 104 20.83 -2.47 -5.05
N GLY A 105 20.67 -2.84 -6.32
CA GLY A 105 20.71 -4.23 -6.79
C GLY A 105 19.41 -5.03 -6.64
N THR A 106 18.39 -4.49 -5.99
CA THR A 106 17.07 -5.13 -5.88
C THR A 106 16.22 -4.84 -7.12
N LEU A 107 15.66 -5.87 -7.73
CA LEU A 107 14.66 -5.72 -8.79
C LEU A 107 13.31 -5.39 -8.17
N HIS A 108 12.58 -4.41 -8.72
CA HIS A 108 11.21 -4.11 -8.33
C HIS A 108 10.26 -4.30 -9.52
N ILE A 109 9.30 -5.19 -9.37
CA ILE A 109 8.22 -5.43 -10.34
C ILE A 109 6.91 -5.00 -9.69
N SER A 110 6.17 -4.11 -10.35
CA SER A 110 4.90 -3.61 -9.84
C SER A 110 3.73 -4.06 -10.70
N TYR A 111 2.81 -4.80 -10.09
CA TYR A 111 1.50 -5.11 -10.64
C TYR A 111 0.50 -4.07 -10.14
N THR A 112 0.21 -3.07 -10.98
CA THR A 112 -0.68 -1.95 -10.63
C THR A 112 -2.05 -2.15 -11.25
N TYR A 113 -3.09 -2.28 -10.42
CA TYR A 113 -4.48 -2.53 -10.86
C TYR A 113 -5.12 -1.30 -11.48
N THR A 114 -4.99 -0.17 -10.76
CA THR A 114 -5.56 1.12 -11.19
C THR A 114 -4.69 2.26 -10.67
N PRO A 115 -4.76 3.46 -11.27
CA PRO A 115 -4.26 4.67 -10.61
C PRO A 115 -4.85 4.82 -9.21
N MET A 116 -4.20 5.62 -8.35
CA MET A 116 -4.69 5.91 -7.00
C MET A 116 -6.05 6.66 -7.06
N ARG A 117 -7.15 5.91 -7.19
CA ARG A 117 -8.51 6.47 -7.36
C ARG A 117 -8.92 7.41 -6.24
N TYR A 118 -8.42 7.18 -5.02
CA TYR A 118 -8.70 8.02 -3.84
C TYR A 118 -8.21 9.46 -4.01
N ALA A 119 -7.10 9.67 -4.73
CA ALA A 119 -6.56 10.99 -4.97
C ALA A 119 -7.11 11.65 -6.25
N TRP A 120 -7.62 10.86 -7.22
CA TRP A 120 -8.03 11.36 -8.53
C TRP A 120 -9.55 11.40 -8.70
N ASP A 121 -10.25 10.29 -8.47
CA ASP A 121 -11.65 10.14 -8.88
C ASP A 121 -12.63 10.16 -7.70
N LEU A 122 -12.21 9.66 -6.53
CA LEU A 122 -13.10 9.40 -5.39
C LEU A 122 -12.93 10.40 -4.25
N TYR A 123 -12.24 11.52 -4.48
CA TYR A 123 -12.02 12.56 -3.49
C TYR A 123 -13.31 13.02 -2.81
N GLY A 124 -14.34 13.38 -3.60
CA GLY A 124 -15.62 13.83 -3.08
C GLY A 124 -16.36 12.77 -2.26
N ALA A 125 -16.27 11.52 -2.67
CA ALA A 125 -16.95 10.41 -1.98
C ALA A 125 -16.33 10.05 -0.63
N TYR A 126 -15.03 10.28 -0.45
CA TYR A 126 -14.32 9.93 0.79
C TYR A 126 -14.13 11.08 1.76
N PHE A 127 -14.12 12.32 1.25
CA PHE A 127 -13.83 13.52 2.03
C PHE A 127 -14.88 14.62 1.91
N GLY A 128 -15.94 14.39 1.12
CA GLY A 128 -17.00 15.36 0.87
C GLY A 128 -17.81 15.75 2.11
N ASP A 129 -17.88 14.85 3.11
CA ASP A 129 -18.57 15.11 4.39
C ASP A 129 -17.71 15.93 5.38
N TRP A 130 -16.47 16.22 5.05
CA TRP A 130 -15.59 17.06 5.86
C TRP A 130 -15.89 18.54 5.58
N THR A 131 -16.98 19.01 6.14
CA THR A 131 -17.44 20.40 6.01
C THR A 131 -16.88 21.25 7.15
N GLY A 132 -15.88 22.06 6.86
CA GLY A 132 -15.34 23.05 7.79
C GLY A 132 -14.24 23.88 7.14
N PRO A 133 -14.04 25.15 7.57
CA PRO A 133 -13.10 26.07 6.93
C PRO A 133 -11.64 25.55 6.98
N ILE A 134 -11.29 24.81 8.01
CA ILE A 134 -9.95 24.21 8.16
C ILE A 134 -9.78 23.01 7.20
N ALA A 135 -10.78 22.15 7.11
CA ALA A 135 -10.74 20.98 6.23
C ALA A 135 -10.66 21.39 4.76
N SER A 136 -11.42 22.40 4.34
CA SER A 136 -11.43 22.90 2.96
C SER A 136 -10.09 23.48 2.49
N CYS A 137 -9.23 23.94 3.40
CA CYS A 137 -7.88 24.42 3.07
C CYS A 137 -6.82 23.29 3.10
N ILE A 138 -6.89 22.40 4.08
CA ILE A 138 -5.86 21.39 4.32
C ILE A 138 -5.99 20.21 3.33
N ILE A 139 -7.20 19.75 3.08
CA ILE A 139 -7.44 18.55 2.25
C ILE A 139 -6.96 18.73 0.81
N PRO A 140 -7.23 19.82 0.08
CA PRO A 140 -6.70 20.02 -1.27
C PRO A 140 -5.18 20.03 -1.33
N THR A 141 -4.52 20.61 -0.34
CA THR A 141 -3.05 20.63 -0.24
C THR A 141 -2.46 19.23 -0.06
N LEU A 142 -3.07 18.42 0.80
CA LEU A 142 -2.67 17.03 1.03
C LEU A 142 -2.90 16.18 -0.23
N MET A 143 -4.04 16.35 -0.89
CA MET A 143 -4.34 15.65 -2.14
C MET A 143 -3.39 16.03 -3.25
N GLY A 144 -3.06 17.32 -3.42
CA GLY A 144 -2.08 17.76 -4.38
C GLY A 144 -0.67 17.19 -4.13
N ARG A 145 -0.31 16.92 -2.86
CA ARG A 145 0.94 16.21 -2.52
C ARG A 145 0.87 14.74 -2.92
N LEU A 146 -0.24 14.06 -2.65
CA LEU A 146 -0.46 12.66 -3.03
C LEU A 146 -0.45 12.47 -4.54
N GLN A 147 -1.12 13.34 -5.29
CA GLN A 147 -1.14 13.32 -6.75
C GLN A 147 0.27 13.50 -7.33
N ARG A 148 1.04 14.46 -6.80
CA ARG A 148 2.46 14.68 -7.22
C ARG A 148 3.35 13.48 -6.88
N TRP A 149 3.12 12.85 -5.74
CA TRP A 149 3.82 11.63 -5.36
C TRP A 149 3.48 10.47 -6.32
N ASP A 150 2.19 10.24 -6.58
CA ASP A 150 1.70 9.22 -7.50
C ASP A 150 2.26 9.37 -8.93
N LEU A 151 2.38 10.61 -9.42
CA LEU A 151 2.96 10.91 -10.73
C LEU A 151 4.48 10.68 -10.79
N ARG A 152 5.21 10.95 -9.71
CA ARG A 152 6.66 10.66 -9.66
C ARG A 152 6.93 9.17 -9.74
N ASP A 153 6.15 8.40 -9.01
CA ASP A 153 6.30 6.96 -8.94
C ASP A 153 6.02 6.26 -10.28
N ARG A 154 5.03 6.74 -11.03
CA ARG A 154 4.74 6.22 -12.39
C ARG A 154 5.92 6.28 -13.37
N LYS A 155 6.89 7.18 -13.17
CA LYS A 155 8.08 7.29 -14.02
C LYS A 155 9.11 6.18 -13.72
N SER A 156 8.96 5.47 -12.64
CA SER A 156 9.86 4.40 -12.19
C SER A 156 9.37 3.00 -12.54
N VAL A 157 8.19 2.88 -13.13
CA VAL A 157 7.58 1.60 -13.53
C VAL A 157 8.03 1.30 -14.97
N VAL A 158 8.85 0.27 -15.12
CA VAL A 158 9.22 -0.32 -16.43
C VAL A 158 8.37 -1.57 -16.61
#